data_a9523b9f4c99fc073fce47e99099b3bc
#
_entry.id   a9523b9f4c99fc073fce47e99099b3bc
#
_cell.length_a   1.000
_cell.length_b   1.000
_cell.length_c   1.000
_cell.angle_alpha   90.00
_cell.angle_beta   90.00
_cell.angle_gamma   90.00
#
_symmetry.space_group_name_H-M   'P 1'
#
loop_
_entity.id
_entity.type
_entity.pdbx_description
1 polymer ?
#
loop_
_entity_poly.entity_id
_entity_poly.type
_entity_poly.pdbx_seq_one_letter_code
_entity_poly.pdbx_strand_id
1 'polypeptide(L)'
;MNTMRRPVAWIETVPEAEATGELKRAYRRAADAQSGQVDHIMKIHSLHPASLVDHMHLYKTLMYGESPLTRVQREMIGVVVSAINRCEY
;
A
#
# COMPACT_ATOMS: atom_id res chain seq x y z
N MET A 1 -8.94 12.93 -19.24
CA MET A 1 -8.13 11.82 -18.71
C MET A 1 -6.69 11.92 -19.23
N ASN A 2 -5.72 11.72 -18.37
CA ASN A 2 -4.33 11.82 -18.78
C ASN A 2 -3.84 10.44 -19.27
N THR A 3 -3.79 10.28 -20.61
CA THR A 3 -3.36 9.04 -21.23
C THR A 3 -1.86 8.84 -21.17
N MET A 4 -1.09 9.87 -20.76
CA MET A 4 0.36 9.80 -20.65
C MET A 4 0.82 9.21 -19.32
N ARG A 5 -0.07 9.11 -18.34
CA ARG A 5 0.26 8.58 -17.01
C ARG A 5 0.46 7.08 -17.09
N ARG A 6 1.57 6.61 -16.53
CA ARG A 6 1.83 5.18 -16.41
C ARG A 6 0.81 4.56 -15.46
N PRO A 7 0.25 3.39 -15.79
CA PRO A 7 -0.65 2.70 -14.86
C PRO A 7 0.12 2.23 -13.62
N VAL A 8 -0.56 2.28 -12.47
CA VAL A 8 -0.03 1.80 -11.19
C VAL A 8 0.10 0.28 -11.23
N ALA A 9 -0.84 -0.39 -11.85
CA ALA A 9 -0.90 -1.84 -11.91
C ALA A 9 -1.66 -2.27 -13.16
N TRP A 10 -1.70 -3.59 -13.40
CA TRP A 10 -2.46 -4.15 -14.51
C TRP A 10 -3.97 -4.08 -14.29
N ILE A 11 -4.41 -3.97 -13.04
CA ILE A 11 -5.82 -3.78 -12.73
C ILE A 11 -6.12 -2.27 -12.61
N GLU A 12 -7.39 -1.92 -12.73
CA GLU A 12 -7.83 -0.54 -12.58
C GLU A 12 -7.59 -0.05 -11.15
N THR A 13 -7.07 1.16 -11.03
CA THR A 13 -6.89 1.82 -9.74
C THR A 13 -7.51 3.21 -9.77
N VAL A 14 -7.88 3.73 -8.59
CA VAL A 14 -8.48 5.05 -8.46
C VAL A 14 -7.46 5.99 -7.84
N PRO A 15 -7.14 7.12 -8.49
CA PRO A 15 -6.23 8.12 -7.91
C PRO A 15 -6.82 8.73 -6.64
N GLU A 16 -5.94 9.21 -5.75
CA GLU A 16 -6.37 9.80 -4.48
C GLU A 16 -7.39 10.92 -4.67
N ALA A 17 -7.19 11.77 -5.67
CA ALA A 17 -8.06 12.91 -5.91
C ALA A 17 -9.48 12.52 -6.35
N GLU A 18 -9.65 11.31 -6.87
CA GLU A 18 -10.92 10.82 -7.37
C GLU A 18 -11.62 9.87 -6.39
N ALA A 19 -10.99 9.56 -5.27
CA ALA A 19 -11.57 8.66 -4.29
C ALA A 19 -12.74 9.32 -3.58
N THR A 20 -13.83 8.57 -3.40
CA THR A 20 -15.04 9.02 -2.71
C THR A 20 -15.53 7.94 -1.75
N GLY A 21 -16.40 8.33 -0.82
CA GLY A 21 -17.06 7.39 0.08
C GLY A 21 -16.11 6.53 0.89
N GLU A 22 -16.37 5.24 0.89
CA GLU A 22 -15.59 4.27 1.64
C GLU A 22 -14.11 4.24 1.21
N LEU A 23 -13.85 4.36 -0.08
CA LEU A 23 -12.48 4.39 -0.59
C LEU A 23 -11.74 5.62 -0.09
N LYS A 24 -12.39 6.76 -0.07
CA LYS A 24 -11.77 8.00 0.44
C LYS A 24 -11.37 7.84 1.90
N ARG A 25 -12.24 7.24 2.71
CA ARG A 25 -11.93 6.98 4.12
C ARG A 25 -10.76 6.01 4.28
N ALA A 26 -10.74 4.95 3.47
CA ALA A 26 -9.63 3.99 3.49
C ALA A 26 -8.32 4.64 3.08
N TYR A 27 -8.33 5.47 2.05
CA TYR A 27 -7.14 6.19 1.61
C TYR A 27 -6.61 7.14 2.68
N ARG A 28 -7.49 7.82 3.41
CA ARG A 28 -7.05 8.71 4.49
C ARG A 28 -6.28 7.95 5.56
N ARG A 29 -6.67 6.71 5.85
CA ARG A 29 -5.99 5.88 6.84
C ARG A 29 -4.66 5.34 6.33
N ALA A 30 -4.53 5.15 5.02
CA ALA A 30 -3.34 4.56 4.40
C ALA A 30 -2.35 5.59 3.89
N ALA A 31 -2.76 6.85 3.77
CA ALA A 31 -1.92 7.89 3.19
C ALA A 31 -0.71 8.20 4.06
N ASP A 32 0.41 8.49 3.39
CA ASP A 32 1.61 8.98 4.05
C ASP A 32 1.34 10.32 4.71
N ALA A 33 1.77 10.48 5.97
CA ALA A 33 1.49 11.67 6.76
C ALA A 33 2.11 12.94 6.17
N GLN A 34 3.20 12.82 5.43
CA GLN A 34 3.91 13.97 4.87
C GLN A 34 3.45 14.31 3.46
N SER A 35 3.37 13.32 2.58
CA SER A 35 3.04 13.55 1.17
C SER A 35 1.56 13.48 0.86
N GLY A 36 0.76 12.83 1.71
CA GLY A 36 -0.65 12.56 1.45
C GLY A 36 -0.88 11.50 0.39
N GLN A 37 0.17 10.87 -0.10
CA GLN A 37 0.07 9.86 -1.14
C GLN A 37 -0.16 8.48 -0.55
N VAL A 38 -0.88 7.64 -1.30
CA VAL A 38 -1.14 6.26 -0.94
C VAL A 38 -0.19 5.38 -1.75
N ASP A 39 0.48 4.45 -1.08
CA ASP A 39 1.39 3.53 -1.76
C ASP A 39 0.66 2.71 -2.83
N HIS A 40 1.37 2.37 -3.88
CA HIS A 40 0.81 1.61 -5.00
C HIS A 40 0.23 0.27 -4.54
N ILE A 41 0.88 -0.39 -3.59
CA ILE A 41 0.41 -1.69 -3.09
C ILE A 41 -0.94 -1.56 -2.36
N MET A 42 -1.27 -0.38 -1.86
CA MET A 42 -2.59 -0.10 -1.29
C MET A 42 -3.58 0.29 -2.37
N LYS A 43 -3.16 1.07 -3.38
CA LYS A 43 -4.03 1.49 -4.47
C LYS A 43 -4.58 0.34 -5.29
N ILE A 44 -3.90 -0.79 -5.36
CA ILE A 44 -4.42 -1.95 -6.10
C ILE A 44 -5.72 -2.48 -5.50
N HIS A 45 -6.05 -2.07 -4.28
CA HIS A 45 -7.31 -2.42 -3.63
C HIS A 45 -8.44 -1.43 -3.90
N SER A 46 -8.23 -0.46 -4.80
CA SER A 46 -9.19 0.65 -5.00
C SER A 46 -10.62 0.20 -5.25
N LEU A 47 -10.79 -0.90 -5.98
CA LEU A 47 -12.12 -1.41 -6.33
C LEU A 47 -12.77 -2.21 -5.20
N HIS A 48 -12.04 -2.47 -4.12
CA HIS A 48 -12.55 -3.20 -2.96
C HIS A 48 -11.94 -2.61 -1.68
N PRO A 49 -12.44 -1.46 -1.22
CA PRO A 49 -11.83 -0.74 -0.09
C PRO A 49 -11.67 -1.54 1.19
N ALA A 50 -12.56 -2.50 1.46
CA ALA A 50 -12.43 -3.35 2.64
C ALA A 50 -11.13 -4.15 2.63
N SER A 51 -10.71 -4.65 1.46
CA SER A 51 -9.45 -5.39 1.36
C SER A 51 -8.24 -4.48 1.56
N LEU A 52 -8.35 -3.21 1.20
CA LEU A 52 -7.29 -2.23 1.49
C LEU A 52 -7.07 -2.10 2.98
N VAL A 53 -8.15 -1.95 3.75
CA VAL A 53 -8.08 -1.82 5.20
C VAL A 53 -7.49 -3.07 5.83
N ASP A 54 -7.89 -4.25 5.35
CA ASP A 54 -7.37 -5.51 5.85
C ASP A 54 -5.88 -5.67 5.56
N HIS A 55 -5.46 -5.30 4.36
CA HIS A 55 -4.04 -5.33 4.00
C HIS A 55 -3.21 -4.39 4.88
N MET A 56 -3.74 -3.19 5.13
CA MET A 56 -3.07 -2.22 5.99
C MET A 56 -2.91 -2.76 7.42
N HIS A 57 -3.94 -3.42 7.96
CA HIS A 57 -3.86 -4.03 9.28
C HIS A 57 -2.82 -5.14 9.31
N LEU A 58 -2.80 -5.99 8.30
CA LEU A 58 -1.81 -7.05 8.19
C LEU A 58 -0.39 -6.47 8.17
N TYR A 59 -0.17 -5.45 7.35
CA TYR A 59 1.12 -4.78 7.28
C TYR A 59 1.56 -4.25 8.64
N LYS A 60 0.67 -3.56 9.35
CA LYS A 60 1.00 -3.00 10.66
C LYS A 60 1.33 -4.08 11.68
N THR A 61 0.59 -5.18 11.66
CA THR A 61 0.86 -6.29 12.56
C THR A 61 2.23 -6.91 12.29
N LEU A 62 2.54 -7.15 11.01
CA LEU A 62 3.80 -7.77 10.64
C LEU A 62 5.01 -6.89 10.91
N MET A 63 4.90 -5.59 10.65
CA MET A 63 6.04 -4.69 10.74
C MET A 63 6.19 -4.04 12.12
N TYR A 64 5.09 -3.81 12.83
CA TYR A 64 5.12 -3.04 14.08
C TYR A 64 4.49 -3.75 15.27
N GLY A 65 3.80 -4.86 15.06
CA GLY A 65 3.20 -5.62 16.16
C GLY A 65 4.25 -6.36 16.97
N GLU A 66 3.87 -6.79 18.16
CA GLU A 66 4.75 -7.60 18.99
C GLU A 66 5.02 -8.94 18.35
N SER A 67 6.30 -9.33 18.28
CA SER A 67 6.70 -10.64 17.80
C SER A 67 8.14 -10.91 18.24
N PRO A 68 8.59 -12.18 18.13
CA PRO A 68 9.99 -12.52 18.44
C PRO A 68 10.99 -11.85 17.48
N LEU A 69 10.55 -11.36 16.33
CA LEU A 69 11.43 -10.73 15.36
C LEU A 69 11.68 -9.26 15.72
N THR A 70 12.94 -8.82 15.61
CA THR A 70 13.29 -7.42 15.79
C THR A 70 12.83 -6.60 14.58
N ARG A 71 12.79 -5.27 14.72
CA ARG A 71 12.49 -4.37 13.62
C ARG A 71 13.44 -4.58 12.44
N VAL A 72 14.73 -4.72 12.73
CA VAL A 72 15.74 -4.93 11.70
C VAL A 72 15.50 -6.23 10.96
N GLN A 73 15.19 -7.31 11.68
CA GLN A 73 14.89 -8.60 11.04
C GLN A 73 13.68 -8.53 10.12
N ARG A 74 12.63 -7.86 10.55
CA ARG A 74 11.42 -7.68 9.73
C ARG A 74 11.73 -6.92 8.44
N GLU A 75 12.50 -5.85 8.54
CA GLU A 75 12.89 -5.07 7.36
C GLU A 75 13.82 -5.86 6.44
N MET A 76 14.73 -6.64 7.00
CA MET A 76 15.63 -7.47 6.22
C MET A 76 14.90 -8.53 5.41
N ILE A 77 13.84 -9.12 5.98
CA ILE A 77 13.00 -10.07 5.24
C ILE A 77 12.42 -9.37 4.01
N GLY A 78 11.88 -8.17 4.19
CA GLY A 78 11.32 -7.39 3.08
C GLY A 78 12.37 -7.08 2.02
N VAL A 79 13.55 -6.64 2.42
CA VAL A 79 14.64 -6.31 1.50
C VAL A 79 15.08 -7.54 0.70
N VAL A 80 15.28 -8.68 1.37
CA VAL A 80 15.71 -9.91 0.71
C VAL A 80 14.66 -10.38 -0.30
N VAL A 81 13.40 -10.41 0.09
CA VAL A 81 12.32 -10.83 -0.80
C VAL A 81 12.21 -9.90 -2.01
N SER A 82 12.28 -8.60 -1.78
CA SER A 82 12.22 -7.61 -2.86
C SER A 82 13.40 -7.76 -3.83
N ALA A 83 14.61 -7.99 -3.29
CA ALA A 83 15.80 -8.16 -4.10
C ALA A 83 15.70 -9.42 -4.98
N ILE A 84 15.24 -10.54 -4.40
CA ILE A 84 15.09 -11.80 -5.14
C ILE A 84 14.04 -11.64 -6.24
N ASN A 85 12.96 -10.93 -5.97
CA ASN A 85 11.87 -10.72 -6.92
C ASN A 85 12.13 -9.55 -7.87
N ARG A 86 13.28 -8.89 -7.78
CA ARG A 86 13.64 -7.73 -8.60
C ARG A 86 12.58 -6.63 -8.52
N CYS A 87 12.07 -6.41 -7.32
CA CYS A 87 11.08 -5.37 -7.07
C CYS A 87 11.77 -4.01 -7.02
N GLU A 88 11.19 -2.99 -7.68
CA GLU A 88 11.75 -1.63 -7.68
C GLU A 88 11.45 -0.87 -6.39
N TYR A 89 10.55 -1.39 -5.60
CA TYR A 89 10.22 -0.82 -4.30
C TYR A 89 11.32 -1.12 -3.26
#